data_0ec11e5be1a4e11e5a455881894bfbab
#
_entry.id   0ec11e5be1a4e11e5a455881894bfbab
#
_cell.length_a   1.000
_cell.length_b   1.000
_cell.length_c   1.000
_cell.angle_alpha   90.00
_cell.angle_beta   90.00
_cell.angle_gamma   90.00
#
_symmetry.space_group_name_H-M   'P 1'
#
loop_
_entity.id
_entity.type
_entity.pdbx_description
1 polymer ?
#
loop_
_entity_poly.entity_id
_entity_poly.type
_entity_poly.pdbx_seq_one_letter_code
_entity_poly.pdbx_strand_id
1 'polypeptide(L)'
;MKNLIQFRVASIILISIIVSQNSLADQRPNVMVILCDDLGYGDLECYGHPAIKTPTLNRLAADGIRFTDCYSAAPVCSPSRVGLLTGRSPNRAGVYDWIPNADKPVSNKRHLVHMREKEKTIASFLQGAGYATCLVGKWHCNSEFNRPQQPQPDTFGFEHWFATQNNASPSHRNPNNFVRNGSDAGAIEGFSCQVVADEAIHWLEQKEKDKPFFLYVAFHEPHEPVASPAEIVAEYLDDARTEDEAQYFANVANMDLAVGRIMKSLTRLNLDENTLIIFTSDNGPETLNRYRSANRSYGQPGPLRGMKLHTTEAGFRVAGIINWKNHLPQSMIGTVNQTTISSLDLLPTICELAHLSLPKEMHLDGTSITSLLQGNLLAREKPLIWIYYNAINEARVAMRHERWKVLAKLDGGSLPKLTNVTKDSLPLIQQAKLTDIEIYDLKNDTSERQNIAKVNRELTIELTERLQREYQNLVMDSHAW
;
A
#
# COMPACT_ATOMS: atom_id res chain seq x y z
N MET A 1 83.82 -27.72 39.80
CA MET A 1 83.27 -28.21 38.57
C MET A 1 81.76 -28.46 38.81
N LYS A 2 80.96 -27.48 38.63
CA LYS A 2 79.50 -27.62 38.68
C LYS A 2 78.93 -26.64 37.64
N ASN A 3 78.33 -27.16 36.56
CA ASN A 3 77.71 -26.45 35.53
C ASN A 3 76.32 -25.92 36.02
N LEU A 4 76.12 -24.61 36.01
CA LEU A 4 74.85 -23.99 36.20
C LEU A 4 74.22 -23.79 34.83
N ILE A 5 73.12 -24.51 34.61
CA ILE A 5 72.24 -24.32 33.46
C ILE A 5 71.22 -23.24 33.83
N GLN A 6 71.30 -22.12 33.19
CA GLN A 6 70.27 -21.06 33.29
C GLN A 6 69.12 -21.41 32.40
N PHE A 7 67.94 -21.66 32.99
CA PHE A 7 66.65 -21.69 32.29
C PHE A 7 66.14 -20.26 32.09
N ARG A 8 66.09 -19.81 30.85
CA ARG A 8 65.32 -18.59 30.49
C ARG A 8 63.90 -19.02 30.29
N VAL A 9 63.00 -18.58 31.17
CA VAL A 9 61.57 -18.66 31.01
C VAL A 9 61.15 -17.51 30.08
N ALA A 10 60.75 -17.81 28.85
CA ALA A 10 60.14 -16.86 27.93
C ALA A 10 58.64 -16.80 28.25
N SER A 11 58.22 -15.71 28.88
CA SER A 11 56.78 -15.40 29.06
C SER A 11 56.18 -14.98 27.72
N ILE A 12 55.40 -15.88 27.10
CA ILE A 12 54.58 -15.56 25.95
C ILE A 12 53.31 -14.90 26.50
N ILE A 13 53.20 -13.59 26.35
CA ILE A 13 51.98 -12.82 26.59
C ILE A 13 51.08 -13.07 25.38
N LEU A 14 50.08 -13.93 25.53
CA LEU A 14 49.02 -14.13 24.57
C LEU A 14 48.06 -12.91 24.69
N ILE A 15 48.23 -11.91 23.84
CA ILE A 15 47.27 -10.82 23.68
C ILE A 15 46.11 -11.44 22.88
N SER A 16 45.05 -11.82 23.59
CA SER A 16 43.78 -12.18 23.01
C SER A 16 43.12 -10.87 22.47
N ILE A 17 43.33 -10.59 21.19
CA ILE A 17 42.54 -9.59 20.47
C ILE A 17 41.14 -10.19 20.36
N ILE A 18 40.24 -9.81 21.25
CA ILE A 18 38.81 -9.99 21.08
C ILE A 18 38.42 -9.05 19.93
N VAL A 19 38.55 -9.52 18.72
CA VAL A 19 37.87 -8.91 17.59
C VAL A 19 36.37 -9.14 17.85
N SER A 20 35.73 -8.14 18.39
CA SER A 20 34.26 -8.06 18.38
C SER A 20 33.86 -8.13 16.92
N GLN A 21 33.63 -9.32 16.42
CA GLN A 21 32.87 -9.50 15.18
C GLN A 21 31.43 -9.05 15.49
N ASN A 22 31.21 -7.75 15.47
CA ASN A 22 29.89 -7.25 15.17
C ASN A 22 29.58 -7.80 13.76
N SER A 23 28.93 -8.93 13.74
CA SER A 23 28.41 -9.47 12.49
C SER A 23 27.42 -8.44 11.97
N LEU A 24 27.78 -7.75 10.89
CA LEU A 24 26.86 -6.99 10.04
C LEU A 24 25.74 -7.88 9.45
N ALA A 25 25.71 -9.15 9.87
CA ALA A 25 24.91 -10.21 9.27
C ALA A 25 23.53 -10.41 9.88
N ASP A 26 23.02 -9.53 10.79
CA ASP A 26 21.68 -9.79 11.34
C ASP A 26 20.97 -8.54 11.90
N GLN A 27 21.12 -7.39 11.28
CA GLN A 27 20.23 -6.28 11.60
C GLN A 27 18.99 -6.35 10.70
N ARG A 28 17.94 -6.97 11.23
CA ARG A 28 16.60 -6.92 10.63
C ARG A 28 16.25 -5.46 10.31
N PRO A 29 15.74 -5.16 9.11
CA PRO A 29 15.48 -3.79 8.72
C PRO A 29 14.35 -3.15 9.53
N ASN A 30 14.45 -1.87 9.79
CA ASN A 30 13.26 -1.07 10.03
C ASN A 30 12.43 -1.01 8.76
N VAL A 31 11.13 -0.92 8.90
CA VAL A 31 10.21 -0.84 7.75
C VAL A 31 9.29 0.34 7.92
N MET A 32 9.22 1.19 6.90
CA MET A 32 8.24 2.26 6.81
C MET A 32 7.44 2.13 5.51
N VAL A 33 6.13 1.97 5.63
CA VAL A 33 5.20 2.00 4.50
C VAL A 33 4.43 3.31 4.54
N ILE A 34 4.55 4.10 3.48
CA ILE A 34 3.82 5.36 3.27
C ILE A 34 2.74 5.09 2.24
N LEU A 35 1.48 5.23 2.66
CA LEU A 35 0.31 5.00 1.83
C LEU A 35 -0.48 6.28 1.67
N CYS A 36 -0.73 6.70 0.43
CA CYS A 36 -1.66 7.78 0.10
C CYS A 36 -3.06 7.23 -0.15
N ASP A 37 -4.06 8.11 -0.09
CA ASP A 37 -5.46 7.82 -0.32
C ASP A 37 -5.91 8.51 -1.59
N ASP A 38 -6.32 7.75 -2.62
CA ASP A 38 -6.74 8.26 -3.94
C ASP A 38 -5.67 9.03 -4.72
N LEU A 39 -4.38 8.84 -4.46
CA LEU A 39 -3.33 9.49 -5.24
C LEU A 39 -3.26 8.86 -6.64
N GLY A 40 -3.45 9.69 -7.65
CA GLY A 40 -3.37 9.28 -9.05
C GLY A 40 -1.95 8.88 -9.47
N TYR A 41 -1.85 7.98 -10.44
CA TYR A 41 -0.57 7.58 -11.01
C TYR A 41 0.23 8.78 -11.54
N GLY A 42 -0.45 9.78 -12.12
CA GLY A 42 0.15 10.97 -12.69
C GLY A 42 0.28 12.17 -11.74
N ASP A 43 0.01 12.03 -10.43
CA ASP A 43 -0.04 13.18 -9.52
C ASP A 43 1.33 13.61 -8.98
N LEU A 44 2.36 12.79 -9.11
CA LEU A 44 3.71 13.12 -8.65
C LEU A 44 4.57 13.69 -9.79
N GLU A 45 5.44 14.64 -9.45
CA GLU A 45 6.38 15.23 -10.42
C GLU A 45 7.27 14.15 -11.07
N CYS A 46 7.80 13.19 -10.31
CA CYS A 46 8.58 12.07 -10.84
C CYS A 46 7.76 11.06 -11.67
N TYR A 47 6.43 11.15 -11.67
CA TYR A 47 5.51 10.42 -12.55
C TYR A 47 4.95 11.29 -13.68
N GLY A 48 5.43 12.54 -13.80
CA GLY A 48 5.16 13.42 -14.94
C GLY A 48 4.06 14.46 -14.73
N HIS A 49 3.64 14.75 -13.49
CA HIS A 49 2.71 15.86 -13.27
C HIS A 49 3.39 17.20 -13.65
N PRO A 50 2.75 18.03 -14.49
CA PRO A 50 3.40 19.23 -15.00
C PRO A 50 3.52 20.36 -13.97
N ALA A 51 2.62 20.45 -13.00
CA ALA A 51 2.52 21.56 -12.06
C ALA A 51 2.89 21.14 -10.63
N ILE A 52 2.34 20.04 -10.10
CA ILE A 52 2.54 19.64 -8.70
C ILE A 52 4.03 19.38 -8.44
N LYS A 53 4.57 20.02 -7.40
CA LYS A 53 5.96 19.85 -6.95
C LYS A 53 6.02 18.87 -5.77
N THR A 54 6.81 17.80 -5.96
CA THR A 54 7.01 16.76 -4.93
C THR A 54 8.50 16.46 -4.75
N PRO A 55 9.29 17.46 -4.29
CA PRO A 55 10.77 17.34 -4.23
C PRO A 55 11.25 16.22 -3.29
N THR A 56 10.50 15.93 -2.22
CA THR A 56 10.84 14.83 -1.29
C THR A 56 10.69 13.48 -1.99
N LEU A 57 9.56 13.25 -2.65
CA LEU A 57 9.29 12.00 -3.35
C LEU A 57 10.16 11.85 -4.61
N ASN A 58 10.49 12.97 -5.29
CA ASN A 58 11.49 12.97 -6.35
C ASN A 58 12.86 12.50 -5.84
N ARG A 59 13.27 12.99 -4.67
CA ARG A 59 14.52 12.58 -4.03
C ARG A 59 14.47 11.11 -3.61
N LEU A 60 13.36 10.68 -3.00
CA LEU A 60 13.18 9.29 -2.61
C LEU A 60 13.30 8.34 -3.82
N ALA A 61 12.74 8.73 -4.96
CA ALA A 61 12.84 7.99 -6.22
C ALA A 61 14.26 8.01 -6.81
N ALA A 62 14.97 9.16 -6.74
CA ALA A 62 16.33 9.29 -7.23
C ALA A 62 17.35 8.51 -6.39
N ASP A 63 17.13 8.39 -5.10
CA ASP A 63 17.95 7.64 -4.15
C ASP A 63 17.47 6.18 -3.98
N GLY A 64 16.45 5.76 -4.72
CA GLY A 64 15.81 4.44 -4.66
C GLY A 64 15.45 3.89 -6.03
N ILE A 65 14.33 3.19 -6.11
CA ILE A 65 13.78 2.59 -7.33
C ILE A 65 12.36 3.13 -7.54
N ARG A 66 12.06 3.65 -8.73
CA ARG A 66 10.72 4.04 -9.15
C ARG A 66 10.09 2.95 -10.01
N PHE A 67 8.97 2.39 -9.59
CA PHE A 67 8.25 1.36 -10.31
C PHE A 67 7.12 1.96 -11.16
N THR A 68 7.07 1.60 -12.43
CA THR A 68 5.97 2.00 -13.33
C THR A 68 4.82 1.00 -13.36
N ASP A 69 5.06 -0.23 -12.91
CA ASP A 69 4.08 -1.32 -12.87
C ASP A 69 3.82 -1.77 -11.43
N CYS A 70 3.48 -0.79 -10.57
CA CYS A 70 3.09 -1.01 -9.18
C CYS A 70 1.55 -1.04 -9.06
N TYR A 71 1.01 -2.06 -8.39
CA TYR A 71 -0.42 -2.29 -8.32
C TYR A 71 -0.94 -2.38 -6.90
N SER A 72 -2.04 -1.69 -6.61
CA SER A 72 -2.81 -1.87 -5.39
C SER A 72 -3.64 -3.16 -5.44
N ALA A 73 -4.07 -3.65 -4.27
CA ALA A 73 -4.83 -4.89 -4.16
C ALA A 73 -6.29 -4.78 -4.62
N ALA A 74 -6.82 -3.55 -4.73
CA ALA A 74 -8.18 -3.29 -5.17
C ALA A 74 -8.29 -1.86 -5.74
N PRO A 75 -9.33 -1.56 -6.56
CA PRO A 75 -9.58 -0.20 -7.07
C PRO A 75 -10.32 0.70 -6.08
N VAL A 76 -10.28 0.39 -4.77
CA VAL A 76 -10.97 1.16 -3.71
C VAL A 76 -10.32 0.88 -2.34
N CYS A 77 -10.40 1.86 -1.44
CA CYS A 77 -9.61 1.97 -0.19
C CYS A 77 -9.63 0.74 0.73
N SER A 78 -10.78 0.39 1.37
CA SER A 78 -10.81 -0.65 2.41
C SER A 78 -10.29 -2.01 1.93
N PRO A 79 -10.76 -2.57 0.79
CA PRO A 79 -10.23 -3.84 0.31
C PRO A 79 -8.74 -3.73 -0.06
N SER A 80 -8.29 -2.60 -0.61
CA SER A 80 -6.87 -2.42 -0.92
C SER A 80 -5.99 -2.41 0.34
N ARG A 81 -6.42 -1.69 1.39
CA ARG A 81 -5.70 -1.63 2.67
C ARG A 81 -5.63 -2.99 3.35
N VAL A 82 -6.74 -3.75 3.34
CA VAL A 82 -6.74 -5.12 3.86
C VAL A 82 -5.81 -6.02 3.05
N GLY A 83 -5.83 -5.92 1.71
CA GLY A 83 -4.93 -6.69 0.84
C GLY A 83 -3.46 -6.36 1.12
N LEU A 84 -3.10 -5.08 1.23
CA LEU A 84 -1.75 -4.61 1.56
C LEU A 84 -1.26 -5.21 2.88
N LEU A 85 -2.08 -5.11 3.94
CA LEU A 85 -1.70 -5.56 5.27
C LEU A 85 -1.58 -7.08 5.38
N THR A 86 -2.40 -7.84 4.62
CA THR A 86 -2.50 -9.30 4.76
C THR A 86 -1.75 -10.09 3.68
N GLY A 87 -1.31 -9.45 2.59
CA GLY A 87 -0.71 -10.13 1.43
C GLY A 87 -1.69 -11.06 0.69
N ARG A 88 -3.00 -10.91 0.97
CA ARG A 88 -4.08 -11.75 0.43
C ARG A 88 -5.09 -10.92 -0.35
N SER A 89 -5.67 -11.52 -1.38
CA SER A 89 -6.78 -10.89 -2.08
C SER A 89 -7.87 -10.47 -1.08
N PRO A 90 -8.38 -9.24 -1.17
CA PRO A 90 -9.44 -8.77 -0.29
C PRO A 90 -10.72 -9.62 -0.37
N ASN A 91 -10.95 -10.31 -1.49
CA ASN A 91 -12.06 -11.26 -1.62
C ASN A 91 -11.92 -12.45 -0.65
N ARG A 92 -10.70 -12.98 -0.42
CA ARG A 92 -10.44 -14.01 0.59
C ARG A 92 -10.63 -13.48 2.00
N ALA A 93 -10.23 -12.21 2.23
CA ALA A 93 -10.40 -11.55 3.51
C ALA A 93 -11.86 -11.15 3.80
N GLY A 94 -12.74 -11.19 2.80
CA GLY A 94 -14.16 -10.85 2.95
C GLY A 94 -14.46 -9.35 2.90
N VAL A 95 -13.55 -8.55 2.34
CA VAL A 95 -13.74 -7.10 2.18
C VAL A 95 -13.86 -6.77 0.71
N TYR A 96 -15.08 -6.47 0.27
CA TYR A 96 -15.43 -6.39 -1.16
C TYR A 96 -15.57 -4.97 -1.69
N ASP A 97 -15.80 -3.99 -0.79
CA ASP A 97 -15.98 -2.58 -1.11
C ASP A 97 -15.54 -1.72 0.08
N TRP A 98 -15.55 -0.38 -0.07
CA TRP A 98 -15.23 0.52 1.03
C TRP A 98 -16.16 0.29 2.24
N ILE A 99 -15.61 0.32 3.44
CA ILE A 99 -16.33 0.03 4.68
C ILE A 99 -16.91 1.36 5.22
N PRO A 100 -18.26 1.47 5.36
CA PRO A 100 -18.87 2.67 5.92
C PRO A 100 -18.64 2.75 7.43
N ASN A 101 -18.73 3.94 7.99
CA ASN A 101 -18.84 4.10 9.44
C ASN A 101 -20.20 3.53 9.92
N ALA A 102 -20.20 2.79 11.02
CA ALA A 102 -21.36 2.10 11.57
C ALA A 102 -22.52 3.03 11.97
N ASP A 103 -22.23 4.28 12.30
CA ASP A 103 -23.25 5.30 12.62
C ASP A 103 -24.10 5.71 11.42
N LYS A 104 -23.70 5.33 10.22
CA LYS A 104 -24.44 5.62 8.98
C LYS A 104 -25.22 4.39 8.56
N PRO A 105 -26.57 4.44 8.51
CA PRO A 105 -27.38 3.34 7.99
C PRO A 105 -26.97 3.02 6.55
N VAL A 106 -26.62 1.77 6.30
CA VAL A 106 -26.24 1.29 4.96
C VAL A 106 -26.93 -0.01 4.62
N SER A 107 -27.27 -0.17 3.35
CA SER A 107 -27.83 -1.40 2.83
C SER A 107 -26.81 -2.56 2.85
N ASN A 108 -27.30 -3.79 2.62
CA ASN A 108 -26.48 -4.98 2.40
C ASN A 108 -25.55 -5.38 3.54
N LYS A 109 -25.89 -5.06 4.79
CA LYS A 109 -25.10 -5.44 5.98
C LYS A 109 -23.63 -4.96 5.92
N ARG A 110 -23.31 -3.91 5.18
CA ARG A 110 -21.92 -3.39 5.05
C ARG A 110 -21.34 -2.94 6.38
N HIS A 111 -22.16 -2.53 7.34
CA HIS A 111 -21.73 -2.20 8.72
C HIS A 111 -21.17 -3.39 9.49
N LEU A 112 -21.39 -4.63 9.03
CA LEU A 112 -20.78 -5.83 9.62
C LEU A 112 -19.38 -6.08 9.07
N VAL A 113 -19.06 -5.54 7.91
CA VAL A 113 -17.79 -5.81 7.21
C VAL A 113 -16.61 -5.21 7.96
N HIS A 114 -15.60 -6.03 8.22
CA HIS A 114 -14.34 -5.64 8.83
C HIS A 114 -13.23 -6.63 8.43
N MET A 115 -11.98 -6.25 8.61
CA MET A 115 -10.89 -7.21 8.57
C MET A 115 -11.09 -8.21 9.72
N ARG A 116 -11.21 -9.50 9.38
CA ARG A 116 -11.55 -10.54 10.38
C ARG A 116 -10.36 -10.77 11.31
N GLU A 117 -10.64 -11.03 12.58
CA GLU A 117 -9.63 -11.24 13.63
C GLU A 117 -8.61 -12.35 13.29
N LYS A 118 -9.03 -13.37 12.52
CA LYS A 118 -8.14 -14.44 12.06
C LYS A 118 -7.09 -14.02 11.03
N GLU A 119 -7.28 -12.87 10.37
CA GLU A 119 -6.34 -12.37 9.36
C GLU A 119 -5.03 -11.95 10.07
N LYS A 120 -3.91 -12.42 9.51
CA LYS A 120 -2.57 -12.05 9.96
C LYS A 120 -2.05 -10.92 9.08
N THR A 121 -1.46 -9.92 9.72
CA THR A 121 -0.98 -8.71 9.03
C THR A 121 0.54 -8.60 9.11
N ILE A 122 1.12 -7.72 8.31
CA ILE A 122 2.53 -7.33 8.43
C ILE A 122 2.84 -6.96 9.89
N ALA A 123 2.00 -6.12 10.52
CA ALA A 123 2.23 -5.67 11.89
C ALA A 123 2.17 -6.83 12.90
N SER A 124 1.22 -7.77 12.76
CA SER A 124 1.12 -8.91 13.69
C SER A 124 2.32 -9.86 13.61
N PHE A 125 2.89 -10.08 12.42
CA PHE A 125 4.12 -10.87 12.26
C PHE A 125 5.32 -10.15 12.86
N LEU A 126 5.47 -8.86 12.58
CA LEU A 126 6.61 -8.09 13.05
C LEU A 126 6.54 -7.86 14.56
N GLN A 127 5.36 -7.58 15.14
CA GLN A 127 5.16 -7.50 16.59
C GLN A 127 5.57 -8.81 17.26
N GLY A 128 5.10 -9.95 16.73
CA GLY A 128 5.49 -11.28 17.23
C GLY A 128 6.98 -11.56 17.14
N ALA A 129 7.70 -10.84 16.27
CA ALA A 129 9.16 -10.90 16.11
C ALA A 129 9.91 -9.85 16.95
N GLY A 130 9.22 -9.09 17.79
CA GLY A 130 9.81 -8.10 18.69
C GLY A 130 10.05 -6.72 18.06
N TYR A 131 9.42 -6.41 16.92
CA TYR A 131 9.41 -5.04 16.39
C TYR A 131 8.50 -4.13 17.22
N ALA A 132 8.87 -2.87 17.35
CA ALA A 132 7.93 -1.81 17.73
C ALA A 132 7.03 -1.49 16.52
N THR A 133 5.71 -1.43 16.70
CA THR A 133 4.75 -1.29 15.60
C THR A 133 3.85 -0.09 15.79
N CYS A 134 3.71 0.71 14.73
CA CYS A 134 2.93 1.95 14.75
C CYS A 134 2.09 2.13 13.49
N LEU A 135 0.84 2.57 13.68
CA LEU A 135 -0.05 3.07 12.64
C LEU A 135 -0.35 4.55 12.90
N VAL A 136 -0.16 5.40 11.90
CA VAL A 136 -0.61 6.80 11.94
C VAL A 136 -1.44 7.13 10.70
N GLY A 137 -2.63 7.74 10.89
CA GLY A 137 -3.51 8.18 9.80
C GLY A 137 -4.74 7.31 9.59
N LYS A 138 -5.10 7.03 8.33
CA LYS A 138 -6.34 6.33 7.97
C LYS A 138 -6.24 4.82 8.19
N TRP A 139 -7.16 4.25 9.00
CA TRP A 139 -7.30 2.80 9.20
C TRP A 139 -8.15 2.13 8.14
N HIS A 140 -9.41 2.43 8.08
CA HIS A 140 -10.43 2.01 7.11
C HIS A 140 -10.57 0.49 6.90
N CYS A 141 -10.29 -0.32 7.94
CA CYS A 141 -10.41 -1.78 7.90
C CYS A 141 -11.54 -2.33 8.78
N ASN A 142 -12.36 -1.46 9.38
CA ASN A 142 -13.56 -1.83 10.13
C ASN A 142 -14.63 -0.72 10.06
N SER A 143 -15.88 -1.07 10.43
CA SER A 143 -17.03 -0.17 10.51
C SER A 143 -17.19 0.42 11.92
N GLU A 144 -17.01 -0.43 12.95
CA GLU A 144 -17.11 -0.08 14.37
C GLU A 144 -15.73 0.33 14.92
N PHE A 145 -15.19 1.47 14.41
CA PHE A 145 -13.90 1.98 14.83
C PHE A 145 -13.99 2.57 16.24
N ASN A 146 -12.97 2.31 17.05
CA ASN A 146 -12.90 2.68 18.47
C ASN A 146 -14.07 2.10 19.29
N ARG A 147 -14.55 0.91 18.92
CA ARG A 147 -15.66 0.20 19.58
C ARG A 147 -15.32 -1.29 19.72
N PRO A 148 -15.73 -1.96 20.82
CA PRO A 148 -15.37 -3.35 21.09
C PRO A 148 -16.10 -4.38 20.21
N GLN A 149 -17.07 -3.95 19.37
CA GLN A 149 -17.87 -4.83 18.51
C GLN A 149 -17.09 -5.40 17.33
N GLN A 150 -16.01 -4.74 16.92
CA GLN A 150 -15.14 -5.21 15.85
C GLN A 150 -13.67 -5.06 16.22
N PRO A 151 -12.77 -5.87 15.65
CA PRO A 151 -11.33 -5.76 15.92
C PRO A 151 -10.78 -4.37 15.59
N GLN A 152 -9.88 -3.87 16.44
CA GLN A 152 -9.21 -2.57 16.30
C GLN A 152 -7.76 -2.74 15.83
N PRO A 153 -7.00 -1.67 15.54
CA PRO A 153 -5.62 -1.79 15.04
C PRO A 153 -4.69 -2.60 15.94
N ASP A 154 -4.86 -2.57 17.26
CA ASP A 154 -4.08 -3.35 18.23
C ASP A 154 -4.29 -4.87 18.07
N THR A 155 -5.50 -5.32 17.76
CA THR A 155 -5.80 -6.72 17.43
C THR A 155 -4.94 -7.24 16.28
N PHE A 156 -4.55 -6.36 15.38
CA PHE A 156 -3.76 -6.67 14.19
C PHE A 156 -2.27 -6.37 14.33
N GLY A 157 -1.80 -6.14 15.57
CA GLY A 157 -0.40 -6.04 15.90
C GLY A 157 0.18 -4.62 15.89
N PHE A 158 -0.63 -3.57 15.91
CA PHE A 158 -0.15 -2.19 16.10
C PHE A 158 -0.13 -1.84 17.59
N GLU A 159 1.05 -1.79 18.22
CA GLU A 159 1.22 -1.42 19.63
C GLU A 159 0.89 0.05 19.91
N HIS A 160 1.14 0.90 18.90
CA HIS A 160 0.72 2.30 18.92
C HIS A 160 -0.11 2.60 17.66
N TRP A 161 -1.23 3.31 17.85
CA TRP A 161 -2.01 3.78 16.72
C TRP A 161 -2.66 5.14 17.01
N PHE A 162 -2.57 6.00 16.01
CA PHE A 162 -3.20 7.31 15.99
C PHE A 162 -3.94 7.44 14.67
N ALA A 163 -5.24 7.18 14.67
CA ALA A 163 -5.92 6.93 13.43
C ALA A 163 -7.35 7.49 13.38
N THR A 164 -7.88 7.56 12.15
CA THR A 164 -9.29 7.78 11.87
C THR A 164 -9.90 6.50 11.28
N GLN A 165 -11.24 6.35 11.40
CA GLN A 165 -11.93 5.23 10.74
C GLN A 165 -11.77 5.31 9.22
N ASN A 166 -12.02 6.48 8.62
CA ASN A 166 -11.95 6.76 7.20
C ASN A 166 -11.29 8.13 7.00
N ASN A 167 -11.97 9.10 6.41
CA ASN A 167 -11.43 10.42 6.09
C ASN A 167 -11.16 11.27 7.34
N ALA A 168 -10.21 12.17 7.26
CA ALA A 168 -10.06 13.26 8.22
C ALA A 168 -11.29 14.17 8.16
N SER A 169 -11.92 14.41 9.30
CA SER A 169 -13.20 15.13 9.40
C SER A 169 -13.09 16.31 10.37
N PRO A 170 -13.73 17.44 10.08
CA PRO A 170 -14.63 17.73 8.95
C PRO A 170 -13.91 17.95 7.60
N SER A 171 -12.60 18.14 7.58
CA SER A 171 -11.74 18.25 6.40
C SER A 171 -10.29 17.95 6.79
N HIS A 172 -9.37 18.01 5.84
CA HIS A 172 -7.92 17.95 6.13
C HIS A 172 -7.46 19.08 7.05
N ARG A 173 -8.17 20.21 7.11
CA ARG A 173 -7.86 21.29 8.05
C ARG A 173 -8.62 21.10 9.36
N ASN A 174 -7.88 21.14 10.47
CA ASN A 174 -8.37 21.06 11.85
C ASN A 174 -9.27 19.81 12.08
N PRO A 175 -8.75 18.60 11.84
CA PRO A 175 -9.52 17.38 12.03
C PRO A 175 -9.85 17.15 13.52
N ASN A 176 -11.00 16.49 13.79
CA ASN A 176 -11.47 16.25 15.13
C ASN A 176 -11.93 14.80 15.40
N ASN A 177 -11.55 13.89 14.51
CA ASN A 177 -11.98 12.49 14.54
C ASN A 177 -10.85 11.48 14.65
N PHE A 178 -9.67 11.92 15.08
CA PHE A 178 -8.57 11.04 15.39
C PHE A 178 -8.74 10.38 16.75
N VAL A 179 -8.31 9.13 16.84
CA VAL A 179 -8.25 8.34 18.07
C VAL A 179 -6.82 7.88 18.29
N ARG A 180 -6.30 8.04 19.51
CA ARG A 180 -4.98 7.53 19.91
C ARG A 180 -5.16 6.38 20.90
N ASN A 181 -4.80 5.17 20.49
CA ASN A 181 -4.82 3.97 21.35
C ASN A 181 -6.15 3.82 22.13
N GLY A 182 -7.29 4.00 21.44
CA GLY A 182 -8.61 3.89 22.05
C GLY A 182 -9.18 5.16 22.69
N SER A 183 -8.39 6.24 22.79
CA SER A 183 -8.83 7.52 23.37
C SER A 183 -9.01 8.59 22.28
N ASP A 184 -10.16 9.27 22.28
CA ASP A 184 -10.42 10.36 21.35
C ASP A 184 -9.38 11.49 21.54
N ALA A 185 -8.78 11.92 20.44
CA ALA A 185 -7.79 12.99 20.45
C ALA A 185 -8.42 14.41 20.49
N GLY A 186 -9.72 14.51 20.19
CA GLY A 186 -10.44 15.77 20.12
C GLY A 186 -10.10 16.59 18.88
N ALA A 187 -10.37 17.89 18.94
CA ALA A 187 -10.04 18.82 17.86
C ALA A 187 -8.53 19.08 17.81
N ILE A 188 -7.95 18.95 16.62
CA ILE A 188 -6.51 19.16 16.40
C ILE A 188 -6.33 20.31 15.42
N GLU A 189 -5.50 21.27 15.78
CA GLU A 189 -5.17 22.40 14.89
C GLU A 189 -4.14 21.95 13.84
N GLY A 190 -4.30 22.41 12.60
CA GLY A 190 -3.39 22.14 11.51
C GLY A 190 -4.01 21.28 10.37
N PHE A 191 -3.16 20.70 9.55
CA PHE A 191 -3.56 19.89 8.39
C PHE A 191 -3.25 18.42 8.64
N SER A 192 -4.15 17.53 8.23
CA SER A 192 -4.11 16.08 8.53
C SER A 192 -2.75 15.43 8.21
N CYS A 193 -2.15 15.71 7.05
CA CYS A 193 -0.82 15.14 6.72
C CYS A 193 0.27 15.61 7.69
N GLN A 194 0.21 16.88 8.14
CA GLN A 194 1.17 17.42 9.11
C GLN A 194 0.95 16.82 10.50
N VAL A 195 -0.33 16.66 10.90
CA VAL A 195 -0.72 15.98 12.15
C VAL A 195 -0.25 14.52 12.17
N VAL A 196 -0.42 13.81 11.06
CA VAL A 196 0.07 12.43 10.88
C VAL A 196 1.60 12.39 10.97
N ALA A 197 2.30 13.34 10.35
CA ALA A 197 3.76 13.44 10.43
C ALA A 197 4.25 13.75 11.84
N ASP A 198 3.58 14.65 12.57
CA ASP A 198 3.91 14.99 13.96
C ASP A 198 3.83 13.75 14.87
N GLU A 199 2.76 12.98 14.76
CA GLU A 199 2.59 11.76 15.55
C GLU A 199 3.63 10.69 15.17
N ALA A 200 3.91 10.51 13.88
CA ALA A 200 4.94 9.58 13.42
C ALA A 200 6.33 9.94 13.97
N ILE A 201 6.69 11.22 13.92
CA ILE A 201 7.96 11.75 14.42
C ILE A 201 8.05 11.58 15.93
N HIS A 202 6.99 11.98 16.65
CA HIS A 202 6.93 11.82 18.10
C HIS A 202 7.11 10.36 18.52
N TRP A 203 6.41 9.44 17.85
CA TRP A 203 6.54 8.02 18.14
C TRP A 203 7.95 7.48 17.85
N LEU A 204 8.59 7.89 16.74
CA LEU A 204 9.97 7.52 16.42
C LEU A 204 10.97 7.99 17.49
N GLU A 205 10.72 9.14 18.12
CA GLU A 205 11.54 9.68 19.20
C GLU A 205 11.38 8.94 20.53
N GLN A 206 10.18 8.37 20.77
CA GLN A 206 9.83 7.73 22.04
C GLN A 206 10.00 6.22 22.05
N LYS A 207 10.01 5.55 20.85
CA LYS A 207 10.13 4.11 20.76
C LYS A 207 11.43 3.62 21.44
N GLU A 208 11.45 2.38 21.88
CA GLU A 208 12.67 1.73 22.38
C GLU A 208 13.77 1.75 21.30
N LYS A 209 14.97 2.28 21.66
CA LYS A 209 16.04 2.59 20.70
C LYS A 209 16.54 1.34 19.95
N ASP A 210 16.67 0.23 20.66
CA ASP A 210 17.29 -0.99 20.14
C ASP A 210 16.31 -1.94 19.42
N LYS A 211 15.00 -1.61 19.43
CA LYS A 211 14.01 -2.39 18.70
C LYS A 211 13.91 -1.93 17.24
N PRO A 212 13.97 -2.85 16.27
CA PRO A 212 13.55 -2.53 14.92
C PRO A 212 12.08 -2.12 14.92
N PHE A 213 11.64 -1.38 13.91
CA PHE A 213 10.29 -0.88 13.88
C PHE A 213 9.55 -1.14 12.57
N PHE A 214 8.24 -1.19 12.68
CA PHE A 214 7.30 -1.08 11.57
C PHE A 214 6.43 0.14 11.75
N LEU A 215 6.56 1.11 10.84
CA LEU A 215 5.78 2.33 10.83
C LEU A 215 4.89 2.37 9.57
N TYR A 216 3.57 2.31 9.76
CA TYR A 216 2.59 2.44 8.70
C TYR A 216 2.00 3.84 8.72
N VAL A 217 2.45 4.69 7.78
CA VAL A 217 2.00 6.08 7.60
C VAL A 217 0.94 6.09 6.52
N ALA A 218 -0.32 6.17 6.91
CA ALA A 218 -1.47 6.12 6.02
C ALA A 218 -2.11 7.52 5.93
N PHE A 219 -1.62 8.33 5.00
CA PHE A 219 -2.16 9.67 4.76
C PHE A 219 -3.61 9.62 4.28
N HIS A 220 -4.36 10.70 4.54
CA HIS A 220 -5.70 10.93 4.00
C HIS A 220 -5.63 11.61 2.63
N GLU A 221 -4.51 12.26 2.36
CA GLU A 221 -4.25 13.03 1.15
C GLU A 221 -3.97 12.12 -0.05
N PRO A 222 -4.48 12.49 -1.23
CA PRO A 222 -5.32 13.65 -1.53
C PRO A 222 -6.83 13.36 -1.58
N HIS A 223 -7.37 12.33 -0.88
CA HIS A 223 -8.81 12.02 -0.80
C HIS A 223 -9.57 13.20 -0.18
N GLU A 224 -10.83 13.45 -0.61
CA GLU A 224 -11.65 14.50 -0.02
C GLU A 224 -12.07 14.20 1.44
N PRO A 225 -12.45 15.20 2.23
CA PRO A 225 -12.60 16.64 1.93
C PRO A 225 -11.26 17.38 1.92
N VAL A 226 -10.81 17.78 0.73
CA VAL A 226 -9.52 18.44 0.51
C VAL A 226 -9.52 19.86 1.11
N ALA A 227 -8.52 20.14 1.92
CA ALA A 227 -8.18 21.48 2.39
C ALA A 227 -6.66 21.59 2.52
N SER A 228 -6.10 22.69 2.06
CA SER A 228 -4.66 22.94 1.99
C SER A 228 -4.25 24.29 2.57
N PRO A 229 -3.00 24.46 3.02
CA PRO A 229 -2.51 25.75 3.50
C PRO A 229 -2.62 26.83 2.42
N ALA A 230 -3.15 28.00 2.78
CA ALA A 230 -3.41 29.09 1.83
C ALA A 230 -2.13 29.56 1.14
N GLU A 231 -1.01 29.55 1.83
CA GLU A 231 0.30 29.91 1.30
C GLU A 231 0.77 28.94 0.20
N ILE A 232 0.50 27.63 0.34
CA ILE A 232 0.84 26.63 -0.68
C ILE A 232 -0.16 26.72 -1.85
N VAL A 233 -1.45 26.94 -1.58
CA VAL A 233 -2.46 27.14 -2.63
C VAL A 233 -2.10 28.31 -3.54
N ALA A 234 -1.60 29.42 -2.95
CA ALA A 234 -1.19 30.60 -3.71
C ALA A 234 -0.07 30.31 -4.72
N GLU A 235 0.79 29.34 -4.45
CA GLU A 235 1.88 28.93 -5.36
C GLU A 235 1.35 28.26 -6.64
N TYR A 236 0.11 27.74 -6.63
CA TYR A 236 -0.49 26.98 -7.74
C TYR A 236 -1.61 27.69 -8.49
N LEU A 237 -1.99 28.92 -8.07
CA LEU A 237 -3.13 29.63 -8.70
C LEU A 237 -2.92 29.90 -10.19
N ASP A 238 -1.67 30.18 -10.61
CA ASP A 238 -1.35 30.44 -12.03
C ASP A 238 -1.22 29.17 -12.86
N ASP A 239 -0.94 28.01 -12.22
CA ASP A 239 -0.80 26.71 -12.89
C ASP A 239 -2.12 25.92 -12.94
N ALA A 240 -3.09 26.25 -12.09
CA ALA A 240 -4.37 25.57 -11.97
C ALA A 240 -5.47 26.27 -12.79
N ARG A 241 -6.43 25.50 -13.27
CA ARG A 241 -7.60 26.04 -14.00
C ARG A 241 -8.62 26.69 -13.08
N THR A 242 -8.65 26.28 -11.81
CA THR A 242 -9.58 26.76 -10.79
C THR A 242 -8.89 26.77 -9.42
N GLU A 243 -9.44 27.52 -8.45
CA GLU A 243 -8.98 27.47 -7.07
C GLU A 243 -9.11 26.07 -6.45
N ASP A 244 -10.17 25.32 -6.75
CA ASP A 244 -10.35 23.95 -6.27
C ASP A 244 -9.27 23.00 -6.81
N GLU A 245 -8.79 23.20 -8.04
CA GLU A 245 -7.64 22.48 -8.59
C GLU A 245 -6.34 22.88 -7.90
N ALA A 246 -6.11 24.16 -7.64
CA ALA A 246 -4.98 24.65 -6.87
C ALA A 246 -4.97 24.08 -5.43
N GLN A 247 -6.16 23.94 -4.81
CA GLN A 247 -6.31 23.27 -3.51
C GLN A 247 -5.85 21.82 -3.55
N TYR A 248 -6.16 21.09 -4.64
CA TYR A 248 -5.71 19.70 -4.83
C TYR A 248 -4.19 19.63 -5.02
N PHE A 249 -3.62 20.49 -5.89
CA PHE A 249 -2.17 20.54 -6.11
C PHE A 249 -1.41 20.83 -4.81
N ALA A 250 -1.87 21.83 -4.07
CA ALA A 250 -1.33 22.19 -2.78
C ALA A 250 -1.48 21.06 -1.73
N ASN A 251 -2.53 20.25 -1.84
CA ASN A 251 -2.77 19.11 -0.94
C ASN A 251 -1.69 18.02 -1.12
N VAL A 252 -1.40 17.66 -2.37
CA VAL A 252 -0.32 16.71 -2.69
C VAL A 252 1.06 17.28 -2.28
N ALA A 253 1.30 18.57 -2.56
CA ALA A 253 2.55 19.22 -2.16
C ALA A 253 2.72 19.27 -0.63
N ASN A 254 1.66 19.57 0.12
CA ASN A 254 1.68 19.57 1.58
C ASN A 254 1.94 18.18 2.16
N MET A 255 1.41 17.13 1.53
CA MET A 255 1.71 15.75 1.88
C MET A 255 3.19 15.43 1.61
N ASP A 256 3.77 15.84 0.49
CA ASP A 256 5.20 15.68 0.20
C ASP A 256 6.09 16.37 1.25
N LEU A 257 5.69 17.57 1.71
CA LEU A 257 6.37 18.26 2.83
C LEU A 257 6.30 17.44 4.13
N ALA A 258 5.15 16.83 4.42
CA ALA A 258 4.96 15.98 5.60
C ALA A 258 5.87 14.74 5.53
N VAL A 259 5.97 14.09 4.37
CA VAL A 259 6.92 12.99 4.12
C VAL A 259 8.36 13.50 4.36
N GLY A 260 8.71 14.67 3.86
CA GLY A 260 10.03 15.29 4.06
C GLY A 260 10.40 15.49 5.53
N ARG A 261 9.43 15.84 6.37
CA ARG A 261 9.62 15.97 7.82
C ARG A 261 9.93 14.62 8.47
N ILE A 262 9.20 13.58 8.12
CA ILE A 262 9.44 12.21 8.62
C ILE A 262 10.84 11.73 8.18
N MET A 263 11.20 11.92 6.91
CA MET A 263 12.52 11.54 6.38
C MET A 263 13.66 12.25 7.12
N LYS A 264 13.55 13.56 7.35
CA LYS A 264 14.52 14.32 8.15
C LYS A 264 14.64 13.80 9.58
N SER A 265 13.52 13.34 10.17
CA SER A 265 13.53 12.76 11.52
C SER A 265 14.27 11.41 11.54
N LEU A 266 14.07 10.54 10.54
CA LEU A 266 14.83 9.29 10.43
C LEU A 266 16.34 9.56 10.39
N THR A 267 16.80 10.53 9.59
CA THR A 267 18.23 10.91 9.52
C THR A 267 18.72 11.47 10.84
N ARG A 268 17.97 12.36 11.47
CA ARG A 268 18.34 12.96 12.78
C ARG A 268 18.47 11.90 13.90
N LEU A 269 17.68 10.83 13.82
CA LEU A 269 17.68 9.72 14.77
C LEU A 269 18.65 8.61 14.38
N ASN A 270 19.40 8.73 13.27
CA ASN A 270 20.29 7.71 12.70
C ASN A 270 19.57 6.39 12.39
N LEU A 271 18.33 6.47 11.89
CA LEU A 271 17.49 5.33 11.53
C LEU A 271 17.42 5.10 10.01
N ASP A 272 17.81 6.09 9.20
CA ASP A 272 17.64 6.08 7.74
C ASP A 272 18.52 5.04 7.02
N GLU A 273 19.66 4.65 7.60
CA GLU A 273 20.60 3.72 6.95
C GLU A 273 20.06 2.30 6.84
N ASN A 274 19.25 1.84 7.80
CA ASN A 274 18.64 0.52 7.79
C ASN A 274 17.11 0.57 7.84
N THR A 275 16.51 1.55 7.17
CA THR A 275 15.04 1.64 7.01
C THR A 275 14.66 1.37 5.56
N LEU A 276 13.92 0.27 5.32
CA LEU A 276 13.23 0.02 4.07
C LEU A 276 12.01 0.93 3.99
N ILE A 277 11.99 1.83 3.02
CA ILE A 277 10.91 2.79 2.79
C ILE A 277 10.15 2.40 1.53
N ILE A 278 8.85 2.24 1.66
CA ILE A 278 7.94 1.90 0.55
C ILE A 278 6.87 2.98 0.48
N PHE A 279 6.79 3.67 -0.64
CA PHE A 279 5.75 4.67 -0.92
C PHE A 279 4.82 4.15 -2.01
N THR A 280 3.50 4.25 -1.78
CA THR A 280 2.47 3.89 -2.78
C THR A 280 1.13 4.56 -2.48
N SER A 281 0.10 4.28 -3.30
CA SER A 281 -1.31 4.66 -3.07
C SER A 281 -2.18 3.42 -2.89
N ASP A 282 -3.31 3.58 -2.21
CA ASP A 282 -4.26 2.48 -1.99
C ASP A 282 -5.11 2.15 -3.21
N ASN A 283 -5.37 3.10 -4.09
CA ASN A 283 -6.03 2.93 -5.39
C ASN A 283 -5.75 4.15 -6.29
N GLY A 284 -6.26 4.11 -7.51
CA GLY A 284 -6.18 5.24 -8.43
C GLY A 284 -7.04 6.44 -8.03
N PRO A 285 -6.96 7.55 -8.79
CA PRO A 285 -7.56 8.83 -8.40
C PRO A 285 -9.08 8.81 -8.45
N GLU A 286 -9.72 9.57 -7.57
CA GLU A 286 -11.19 9.74 -7.56
C GLU A 286 -11.66 10.55 -8.76
N THR A 287 -12.86 10.25 -9.25
CA THR A 287 -13.48 10.99 -10.34
C THR A 287 -14.05 12.33 -9.86
N LEU A 288 -13.58 13.41 -10.46
CA LEU A 288 -14.04 14.77 -10.15
C LEU A 288 -15.58 14.86 -10.22
N ASN A 289 -16.18 15.44 -9.18
CA ASN A 289 -17.62 15.66 -9.07
C ASN A 289 -18.49 14.38 -9.13
N ARG A 290 -17.92 13.19 -8.89
CA ARG A 290 -18.71 11.95 -8.84
C ARG A 290 -19.77 12.00 -7.74
N TYR A 291 -19.50 12.70 -6.66
CA TYR A 291 -20.43 13.05 -5.58
C TYR A 291 -20.06 14.41 -4.98
N ARG A 292 -20.93 14.96 -4.13
CA ARG A 292 -20.83 16.35 -3.70
C ARG A 292 -19.48 16.77 -3.11
N SER A 293 -18.85 15.94 -2.28
CA SER A 293 -17.56 16.28 -1.67
C SER A 293 -16.35 16.01 -2.56
N ALA A 294 -16.52 15.37 -3.73
CA ALA A 294 -15.48 15.13 -4.72
C ALA A 294 -15.23 16.35 -5.65
N ASN A 295 -15.61 17.54 -5.24
CA ASN A 295 -15.46 18.77 -6.03
C ASN A 295 -13.99 19.24 -6.15
N ARG A 296 -13.10 18.70 -5.33
CA ARG A 296 -11.64 18.95 -5.34
C ARG A 296 -10.82 17.72 -5.72
N SER A 297 -11.44 16.68 -6.28
CA SER A 297 -10.75 15.45 -6.70
C SER A 297 -10.17 15.61 -8.10
N TYR A 298 -9.07 16.34 -8.24
CA TYR A 298 -8.40 16.61 -9.52
C TYR A 298 -7.27 15.62 -9.85
N GLY A 299 -7.25 14.46 -9.22
CA GLY A 299 -6.24 13.43 -9.42
C GLY A 299 -6.11 13.00 -10.88
N GLN A 300 -4.87 12.75 -11.31
CA GLN A 300 -4.52 12.45 -12.69
C GLN A 300 -4.15 10.97 -12.86
N PRO A 301 -4.83 10.23 -13.74
CA PRO A 301 -4.46 8.85 -14.04
C PRO A 301 -3.20 8.74 -14.91
N GLY A 302 -2.63 9.86 -15.37
CA GLY A 302 -1.56 9.87 -16.34
C GLY A 302 -1.98 9.23 -17.67
N PRO A 303 -1.17 8.33 -18.26
CA PRO A 303 -1.51 7.67 -19.52
C PRO A 303 -2.50 6.51 -19.36
N LEU A 304 -2.91 6.18 -18.14
CA LEU A 304 -3.70 5.00 -17.83
C LEU A 304 -5.20 5.23 -18.06
N ARG A 305 -5.93 4.18 -18.39
CA ARG A 305 -7.38 4.23 -18.61
C ARG A 305 -8.14 4.05 -17.31
N GLY A 306 -9.17 4.87 -17.09
CA GLY A 306 -10.09 4.78 -15.96
C GLY A 306 -9.69 5.65 -14.77
N MET A 307 -10.29 5.37 -13.64
CA MET A 307 -10.17 6.06 -12.36
C MET A 307 -10.45 5.06 -11.23
N LYS A 308 -10.45 5.49 -9.98
CA LYS A 308 -10.98 4.72 -8.83
C LYS A 308 -12.30 4.02 -9.17
N LEU A 309 -12.53 2.84 -8.63
CA LEU A 309 -13.69 1.97 -8.87
C LEU A 309 -13.76 1.38 -10.29
N HIS A 310 -12.75 1.58 -11.15
CA HIS A 310 -12.66 0.89 -12.42
C HIS A 310 -11.77 -0.35 -12.31
N THR A 311 -12.01 -1.34 -13.18
CA THR A 311 -11.16 -2.53 -13.31
C THR A 311 -10.12 -2.40 -14.43
N THR A 312 -10.00 -1.20 -15.01
CA THR A 312 -8.94 -0.80 -15.94
C THR A 312 -7.70 -0.32 -15.18
N GLU A 313 -6.59 -0.10 -15.88
CA GLU A 313 -5.28 0.15 -15.27
C GLU A 313 -5.31 1.25 -14.20
N ALA A 314 -5.91 2.42 -14.48
CA ALA A 314 -5.91 3.55 -13.54
C ALA A 314 -6.72 3.29 -12.25
N GLY A 315 -7.51 2.23 -12.17
CA GLY A 315 -8.20 1.89 -10.92
C GLY A 315 -7.27 1.34 -9.84
N PHE A 316 -6.19 0.66 -10.22
CA PHE A 316 -5.29 -0.03 -9.28
C PHE A 316 -3.80 0.01 -9.66
N ARG A 317 -3.40 0.54 -10.82
CA ARG A 317 -1.99 0.85 -11.10
C ARG A 317 -1.66 2.22 -10.53
N VAL A 318 -0.74 2.22 -9.58
CA VAL A 318 -0.43 3.35 -8.71
C VAL A 318 1.05 3.68 -8.72
N ALA A 319 1.44 4.84 -8.20
CA ALA A 319 2.84 5.15 -7.97
C ALA A 319 3.45 4.14 -6.98
N GLY A 320 4.70 3.72 -7.22
CA GLY A 320 5.47 2.85 -6.34
C GLY A 320 6.93 3.29 -6.29
N ILE A 321 7.42 3.63 -5.10
CA ILE A 321 8.82 3.99 -4.86
C ILE A 321 9.34 3.13 -3.72
N ILE A 322 10.50 2.50 -3.91
CA ILE A 322 11.17 1.76 -2.84
C ILE A 322 12.58 2.35 -2.66
N ASN A 323 12.90 2.69 -1.42
CA ASN A 323 14.22 3.14 -1.04
C ASN A 323 14.72 2.33 0.15
N TRP A 324 15.96 1.90 0.09
CA TRP A 324 16.63 1.23 1.20
C TRP A 324 18.12 1.58 1.13
N LYS A 325 18.48 2.65 1.80
CA LYS A 325 19.82 3.21 1.79
C LYS A 325 20.87 2.16 2.17
N ASN A 326 21.96 2.09 1.41
CA ASN A 326 23.05 1.13 1.58
C ASN A 326 22.71 -0.36 1.36
N HIS A 327 21.47 -0.73 1.09
CA HIS A 327 21.05 -2.12 0.90
C HIS A 327 20.61 -2.43 -0.53
N LEU A 328 20.18 -1.42 -1.29
CA LEU A 328 19.90 -1.60 -2.72
C LEU A 328 21.22 -1.67 -3.51
N PRO A 329 21.32 -2.55 -4.52
CA PRO A 329 22.46 -2.55 -5.44
C PRO A 329 22.62 -1.19 -6.12
N GLN A 330 23.85 -0.70 -6.23
CA GLN A 330 24.13 0.60 -6.87
C GLN A 330 23.57 0.71 -8.28
N SER A 331 23.50 -0.39 -9.03
CA SER A 331 22.91 -0.45 -10.37
C SER A 331 21.40 -0.22 -10.42
N MET A 332 20.70 -0.29 -9.29
CA MET A 332 19.26 -0.08 -9.21
C MET A 332 18.88 1.31 -8.70
N ILE A 333 19.82 2.00 -8.05
CA ILE A 333 19.56 3.35 -7.49
C ILE A 333 19.30 4.33 -8.62
N GLY A 334 18.22 5.13 -8.48
CA GLY A 334 17.78 6.12 -9.46
C GLY A 334 17.17 5.52 -10.73
N THR A 335 16.91 4.22 -10.76
CA THR A 335 16.34 3.55 -11.94
C THR A 335 14.82 3.58 -11.97
N VAL A 336 14.29 3.46 -13.21
CA VAL A 336 12.88 3.19 -13.47
C VAL A 336 12.73 1.70 -13.76
N ASN A 337 11.94 1.00 -12.96
CA ASN A 337 11.74 -0.43 -13.07
C ASN A 337 10.31 -0.76 -13.53
N GLN A 338 10.18 -1.59 -14.55
CA GLN A 338 8.90 -2.02 -15.15
C GLN A 338 8.47 -3.42 -14.67
N THR A 339 9.18 -4.00 -13.70
CA THR A 339 8.77 -5.27 -13.10
C THR A 339 7.43 -5.09 -12.38
N THR A 340 6.48 -5.94 -12.67
CA THR A 340 5.17 -5.93 -12.02
C THR A 340 5.30 -6.27 -10.53
N ILE A 341 4.97 -5.33 -9.67
CA ILE A 341 4.87 -5.50 -8.21
C ILE A 341 3.48 -5.11 -7.72
N SER A 342 3.13 -5.58 -6.54
CA SER A 342 1.82 -5.29 -5.93
C SER A 342 1.94 -4.98 -4.44
N SER A 343 0.99 -4.23 -3.90
CA SER A 343 0.85 -4.08 -2.46
C SER A 343 0.64 -5.42 -1.72
N LEU A 344 0.14 -6.45 -2.43
CA LEU A 344 0.06 -7.83 -1.90
C LEU A 344 1.44 -8.44 -1.61
N ASP A 345 2.48 -7.97 -2.30
CA ASP A 345 3.85 -8.47 -2.18
C ASP A 345 4.55 -7.99 -0.90
N LEU A 346 4.00 -6.97 -0.25
CA LEU A 346 4.66 -6.34 0.91
C LEU A 346 4.78 -7.31 2.08
N LEU A 347 3.71 -8.03 2.42
CA LEU A 347 3.76 -8.98 3.54
C LEU A 347 4.81 -10.07 3.34
N PRO A 348 4.81 -10.86 2.25
CA PRO A 348 5.84 -11.90 2.06
C PRO A 348 7.25 -11.31 1.97
N THR A 349 7.43 -10.14 1.35
CA THR A 349 8.74 -9.48 1.25
C THR A 349 9.26 -9.05 2.60
N ILE A 350 8.45 -8.33 3.37
CA ILE A 350 8.85 -7.81 4.69
C ILE A 350 9.14 -8.97 5.66
N CYS A 351 8.32 -10.02 5.64
CA CYS A 351 8.56 -11.19 6.48
C CYS A 351 9.88 -11.91 6.09
N GLU A 352 10.16 -12.06 4.79
CA GLU A 352 11.42 -12.64 4.33
C GLU A 352 12.63 -11.81 4.75
N LEU A 353 12.58 -10.48 4.58
CA LEU A 353 13.63 -9.55 5.00
C LEU A 353 13.81 -9.51 6.53
N ALA A 354 12.76 -9.77 7.28
CA ALA A 354 12.79 -9.90 8.74
C ALA A 354 13.15 -11.32 9.21
N HIS A 355 13.52 -12.24 8.29
CA HIS A 355 13.82 -13.64 8.55
C HIS A 355 12.69 -14.42 9.24
N LEU A 356 11.44 -14.09 8.87
CA LEU A 356 10.24 -14.73 9.42
C LEU A 356 9.68 -15.76 8.44
N SER A 357 9.36 -16.94 8.96
CA SER A 357 8.66 -17.97 8.20
C SER A 357 7.16 -17.74 8.24
N LEU A 358 6.53 -17.73 7.08
CA LEU A 358 5.07 -17.65 6.98
C LEU A 358 4.44 -19.04 7.10
N PRO A 359 3.28 -19.17 7.75
CA PRO A 359 2.57 -20.45 7.83
C PRO A 359 2.24 -20.99 6.43
N LYS A 360 2.49 -22.29 6.20
CA LYS A 360 2.24 -22.92 4.89
C LYS A 360 0.76 -22.91 4.49
N GLU A 361 -0.12 -22.96 5.47
CA GLU A 361 -1.58 -22.89 5.31
C GLU A 361 -2.09 -21.46 5.00
N MET A 362 -1.23 -20.45 5.09
CA MET A 362 -1.59 -19.10 4.73
C MET A 362 -1.58 -18.93 3.21
N HIS A 363 -2.77 -18.88 2.62
CA HIS A 363 -2.93 -18.65 1.19
C HIS A 363 -2.60 -17.20 0.84
N LEU A 364 -1.34 -16.92 0.52
CA LEU A 364 -0.90 -15.61 0.02
C LEU A 364 -1.17 -15.50 -1.48
N ASP A 365 -1.60 -14.30 -1.91
CA ASP A 365 -1.75 -13.94 -3.32
C ASP A 365 -0.58 -13.06 -3.79
N GLY A 366 0.19 -12.49 -2.86
CA GLY A 366 1.45 -11.79 -3.12
C GLY A 366 2.64 -12.73 -3.32
N THR A 367 3.71 -12.18 -3.89
CA THR A 367 5.00 -12.84 -4.12
C THR A 367 6.09 -11.98 -3.48
N SER A 368 7.05 -12.58 -2.76
CA SER A 368 8.19 -11.80 -2.25
C SER A 368 9.01 -11.20 -3.39
N ILE A 369 9.34 -9.92 -3.26
CA ILE A 369 10.19 -9.18 -4.20
C ILE A 369 11.64 -9.04 -3.67
N THR A 370 12.04 -9.78 -2.65
CA THR A 370 13.39 -9.71 -2.06
C THR A 370 14.47 -9.93 -3.13
N SER A 371 14.28 -10.93 -4.02
CA SER A 371 15.22 -11.17 -5.11
C SER A 371 15.37 -9.96 -6.04
N LEU A 372 14.26 -9.26 -6.33
CA LEU A 372 14.27 -8.04 -7.13
C LEU A 372 15.05 -6.92 -6.43
N LEU A 373 14.84 -6.74 -5.12
CA LEU A 373 15.59 -5.74 -4.33
C LEU A 373 17.09 -6.04 -4.24
N GLN A 374 17.49 -7.27 -4.49
CA GLN A 374 18.90 -7.72 -4.59
C GLN A 374 19.46 -7.59 -6.02
N GLY A 375 18.69 -7.05 -6.98
CA GLY A 375 19.09 -6.87 -8.37
C GLY A 375 18.88 -8.07 -9.29
N ASN A 376 18.16 -9.10 -8.83
CA ASN A 376 17.83 -10.28 -9.61
C ASN A 376 16.48 -10.15 -10.33
N LEU A 377 16.19 -11.04 -11.26
CA LEU A 377 14.87 -11.11 -11.89
C LEU A 377 13.82 -11.64 -10.90
N LEU A 378 12.65 -11.03 -10.93
CA LEU A 378 11.49 -11.55 -10.20
C LEU A 378 10.76 -12.58 -11.05
N ALA A 379 10.69 -13.82 -10.58
CA ALA A 379 9.83 -14.84 -11.14
C ALA A 379 8.46 -14.79 -10.45
N ARG A 380 7.48 -14.14 -11.10
CA ARG A 380 6.10 -14.12 -10.62
C ARG A 380 5.30 -15.25 -11.25
N GLU A 381 5.05 -16.31 -10.50
CA GLU A 381 4.26 -17.45 -10.96
C GLU A 381 2.76 -17.17 -10.94
N LYS A 382 2.29 -16.48 -9.89
CA LYS A 382 0.88 -16.13 -9.70
C LYS A 382 0.56 -14.81 -10.41
N PRO A 383 -0.47 -14.75 -11.26
CA PRO A 383 -0.93 -13.48 -11.81
C PRO A 383 -1.56 -12.62 -10.71
N LEU A 384 -1.64 -11.32 -10.95
CA LEU A 384 -2.45 -10.43 -10.12
C LEU A 384 -3.90 -10.49 -10.60
N ILE A 385 -4.84 -10.66 -9.65
CA ILE A 385 -6.27 -10.77 -9.94
C ILE A 385 -7.03 -9.75 -9.11
N TRP A 386 -7.94 -9.04 -9.76
CA TRP A 386 -8.87 -8.11 -9.13
C TRP A 386 -10.30 -8.55 -9.44
N ILE A 387 -11.06 -8.82 -8.40
CA ILE A 387 -12.50 -9.07 -8.51
C ILE A 387 -13.19 -7.92 -7.76
N TYR A 388 -13.90 -7.07 -8.50
CA TYR A 388 -14.59 -5.95 -7.92
C TYR A 388 -16.04 -5.87 -8.43
N TYR A 389 -16.97 -6.25 -7.58
CA TYR A 389 -18.38 -6.43 -7.95
C TYR A 389 -19.17 -5.12 -8.08
N ASN A 390 -18.63 -4.00 -7.59
CA ASN A 390 -19.26 -2.68 -7.67
C ASN A 390 -18.56 -1.74 -8.67
N ALA A 391 -17.89 -2.29 -9.67
CA ALA A 391 -17.16 -1.50 -10.65
C ALA A 391 -18.08 -0.50 -11.40
N ILE A 392 -17.55 0.69 -11.69
CA ILE A 392 -18.25 1.72 -12.47
C ILE A 392 -18.29 1.31 -13.93
N ASN A 393 -17.18 0.81 -14.47
CA ASN A 393 -17.13 0.21 -15.79
C ASN A 393 -17.77 -1.20 -15.78
N GLU A 394 -18.06 -1.75 -16.95
CA GLU A 394 -18.72 -3.06 -17.06
C GLU A 394 -17.82 -4.25 -16.72
N ALA A 395 -16.49 -4.14 -16.94
CA ALA A 395 -15.55 -5.18 -16.59
C ALA A 395 -15.40 -5.25 -15.05
N ARG A 396 -15.63 -6.44 -14.48
CA ARG A 396 -15.65 -6.64 -13.02
C ARG A 396 -14.55 -7.56 -12.51
N VAL A 397 -13.90 -8.29 -13.41
CA VAL A 397 -12.74 -9.14 -13.12
C VAL A 397 -11.60 -8.70 -14.02
N ALA A 398 -10.43 -8.57 -13.44
CA ALA A 398 -9.22 -8.22 -14.15
C ALA A 398 -8.07 -9.14 -13.74
N MET A 399 -7.19 -9.46 -14.70
CA MET A 399 -5.95 -10.19 -14.47
C MET A 399 -4.79 -9.48 -15.13
N ARG A 400 -3.65 -9.37 -14.42
CA ARG A 400 -2.35 -9.03 -14.96
C ARG A 400 -1.48 -10.28 -14.93
N HIS A 401 -1.11 -10.78 -16.12
CA HIS A 401 -0.18 -11.87 -16.27
C HIS A 401 0.92 -11.47 -17.25
N GLU A 402 2.15 -11.41 -16.77
CA GLU A 402 3.29 -10.88 -17.55
C GLU A 402 2.97 -9.50 -18.15
N ARG A 403 2.95 -9.39 -19.47
CA ARG A 403 2.60 -8.18 -20.23
C ARG A 403 1.10 -8.03 -20.52
N TRP A 404 0.32 -9.08 -20.25
CA TRP A 404 -1.08 -9.14 -20.64
C TRP A 404 -2.02 -8.67 -19.55
N LYS A 405 -2.97 -7.83 -19.93
CA LYS A 405 -4.14 -7.48 -19.13
C LYS A 405 -5.35 -8.18 -19.72
N VAL A 406 -6.10 -8.88 -18.87
CA VAL A 406 -7.36 -9.51 -19.25
C VAL A 406 -8.48 -8.92 -18.44
N LEU A 407 -9.57 -8.53 -19.09
CA LEU A 407 -10.79 -8.06 -18.45
C LEU A 407 -11.95 -9.00 -18.82
N ALA A 408 -12.88 -9.22 -17.87
CA ALA A 408 -14.07 -10.02 -18.10
C ALA A 408 -15.28 -9.43 -17.41
N LYS A 409 -16.45 -9.56 -18.03
CA LYS A 409 -17.74 -9.38 -17.38
C LYS A 409 -18.17 -10.67 -16.69
N LEU A 410 -18.97 -10.51 -15.64
CA LEU A 410 -19.64 -11.64 -14.98
C LEU A 410 -21.06 -11.76 -15.53
N ASP A 411 -21.40 -12.92 -16.08
CA ASP A 411 -22.71 -13.24 -16.67
C ASP A 411 -23.19 -12.19 -17.71
N GLY A 412 -22.30 -11.78 -18.60
CA GLY A 412 -22.62 -10.77 -19.61
C GLY A 412 -22.93 -9.38 -19.04
N GLY A 413 -22.48 -9.07 -17.80
CA GLY A 413 -22.80 -7.86 -17.07
C GLY A 413 -24.12 -7.93 -16.29
N SER A 414 -24.82 -9.07 -16.30
CA SER A 414 -26.12 -9.22 -15.60
C SER A 414 -25.97 -9.49 -14.09
N LEU A 415 -24.78 -9.90 -13.59
CA LEU A 415 -24.55 -10.01 -12.16
C LEU A 415 -24.82 -8.66 -11.47
N PRO A 416 -25.68 -8.61 -10.44
CA PRO A 416 -25.98 -7.37 -9.76
C PRO A 416 -24.71 -6.80 -9.11
N LYS A 417 -24.62 -5.47 -9.01
CA LYS A 417 -23.53 -4.81 -8.26
C LYS A 417 -23.64 -5.18 -6.79
N LEU A 418 -22.56 -5.74 -6.25
CA LEU A 418 -22.49 -6.14 -4.84
C LEU A 418 -21.48 -5.27 -4.11
N THR A 419 -21.91 -4.62 -3.05
CA THR A 419 -21.06 -3.89 -2.12
C THR A 419 -20.61 -4.73 -0.92
N ASN A 420 -21.19 -5.92 -0.80
CA ASN A 420 -20.83 -6.95 0.17
C ASN A 420 -21.27 -8.32 -0.38
N VAL A 421 -20.63 -9.39 0.07
CA VAL A 421 -21.04 -10.77 -0.23
C VAL A 421 -21.68 -11.36 1.01
N THR A 422 -22.95 -11.74 0.87
CA THR A 422 -23.75 -12.41 1.90
C THR A 422 -23.91 -13.90 1.56
N LYS A 423 -24.45 -14.68 2.49
CA LYS A 423 -24.75 -16.11 2.23
C LYS A 423 -25.64 -16.31 1.01
N ASP A 424 -26.55 -15.36 0.74
CA ASP A 424 -27.47 -15.44 -0.41
C ASP A 424 -26.78 -15.08 -1.74
N SER A 425 -25.81 -14.16 -1.70
CA SER A 425 -25.08 -13.73 -2.91
C SER A 425 -23.83 -14.56 -3.21
N LEU A 426 -23.31 -15.32 -2.23
CA LEU A 426 -22.12 -16.16 -2.44
C LEU A 426 -22.29 -17.18 -3.58
N PRO A 427 -23.41 -17.93 -3.68
CA PRO A 427 -23.62 -18.85 -4.81
C PRO A 427 -23.64 -18.14 -6.18
N LEU A 428 -24.13 -16.89 -6.24
CA LEU A 428 -24.18 -16.12 -7.48
C LEU A 428 -22.76 -15.86 -8.03
N ILE A 429 -21.83 -15.45 -7.17
CA ILE A 429 -20.45 -15.21 -7.61
C ILE A 429 -19.70 -16.51 -7.90
N GLN A 430 -19.99 -17.60 -7.17
CA GLN A 430 -19.34 -18.88 -7.39
C GLN A 430 -19.76 -19.56 -8.71
N GLN A 431 -20.98 -19.29 -9.18
CA GLN A 431 -21.54 -19.85 -10.41
C GLN A 431 -21.40 -18.92 -11.63
N ALA A 432 -21.00 -17.66 -11.41
CA ALA A 432 -20.90 -16.67 -12.45
C ALA A 432 -19.89 -17.06 -13.54
N LYS A 433 -20.27 -16.82 -14.79
CA LYS A 433 -19.44 -17.10 -15.97
C LYS A 433 -18.68 -15.85 -16.38
N LEU A 434 -17.43 -16.03 -16.75
CA LEU A 434 -16.63 -14.97 -17.36
C LEU A 434 -16.98 -14.84 -18.84
N THR A 435 -17.38 -13.65 -19.25
CA THR A 435 -17.83 -13.34 -20.62
C THR A 435 -17.19 -12.03 -21.10
N ASP A 436 -17.40 -11.70 -22.36
CA ASP A 436 -16.97 -10.44 -22.97
C ASP A 436 -15.49 -10.14 -22.68
N ILE A 437 -14.65 -11.12 -23.00
CA ILE A 437 -13.22 -11.06 -22.73
C ILE A 437 -12.55 -9.95 -23.55
N GLU A 438 -11.79 -9.10 -22.87
CA GLU A 438 -10.91 -8.10 -23.46
C GLU A 438 -9.46 -8.44 -23.08
N ILE A 439 -8.53 -8.31 -24.03
CA ILE A 439 -7.10 -8.53 -23.81
C ILE A 439 -6.31 -7.35 -24.35
N TYR A 440 -5.37 -6.86 -23.52
CA TYR A 440 -4.50 -5.74 -23.86
C TYR A 440 -3.04 -6.10 -23.63
N ASP A 441 -2.16 -5.64 -24.52
CA ASP A 441 -0.72 -5.75 -24.41
C ASP A 441 -0.14 -4.51 -23.70
N LEU A 442 -0.04 -4.53 -22.41
CA LEU A 442 0.39 -3.36 -21.62
C LEU A 442 1.85 -2.93 -21.88
N LYS A 443 2.67 -3.77 -22.50
CA LYS A 443 4.03 -3.35 -22.94
C LYS A 443 3.96 -2.31 -24.05
N ASN A 444 2.96 -2.40 -24.94
CA ASN A 444 2.80 -1.54 -26.11
C ASN A 444 1.56 -0.65 -26.03
N ASP A 445 0.61 -0.95 -25.15
CA ASP A 445 -0.69 -0.27 -25.01
C ASP A 445 -1.08 -0.13 -23.52
N THR A 446 -0.34 0.69 -22.78
CA THR A 446 -0.60 0.97 -21.35
C THR A 446 -1.96 1.64 -21.11
N SER A 447 -2.55 2.23 -22.15
CA SER A 447 -3.84 2.94 -22.10
C SER A 447 -5.02 2.04 -22.43
N GLU A 448 -4.81 0.73 -22.66
CA GLU A 448 -5.86 -0.27 -22.96
C GLU A 448 -6.79 0.17 -24.10
N ARG A 449 -6.23 0.62 -25.24
CA ARG A 449 -6.98 1.14 -26.41
C ARG A 449 -7.28 0.06 -27.44
N GLN A 450 -6.43 -0.97 -27.53
CA GLN A 450 -6.51 -2.00 -28.57
C GLN A 450 -6.82 -3.37 -27.96
N ASN A 451 -8.10 -3.72 -27.93
CA ASN A 451 -8.53 -5.07 -27.53
C ASN A 451 -8.13 -6.08 -28.61
N ILE A 452 -7.20 -6.99 -28.30
CA ILE A 452 -6.69 -8.02 -29.22
C ILE A 452 -7.35 -9.39 -29.07
N ALA A 453 -8.38 -9.53 -28.22
CA ALA A 453 -9.03 -10.82 -27.96
C ALA A 453 -9.57 -11.51 -29.23
N LYS A 454 -10.00 -10.73 -30.24
CA LYS A 454 -10.48 -11.28 -31.50
C LYS A 454 -9.36 -11.54 -32.54
N VAL A 455 -8.17 -10.99 -32.32
CA VAL A 455 -7.06 -11.04 -33.27
C VAL A 455 -6.18 -12.27 -33.03
N ASN A 456 -5.95 -12.63 -31.77
CA ASN A 456 -5.12 -13.77 -31.37
C ASN A 456 -5.93 -14.79 -30.59
N ARG A 457 -6.53 -15.75 -31.34
CA ARG A 457 -7.44 -16.72 -30.75
C ARG A 457 -6.78 -17.68 -29.75
N GLU A 458 -5.56 -18.13 -30.03
CA GLU A 458 -4.84 -19.08 -29.18
C GLU A 458 -4.50 -18.42 -27.82
N LEU A 459 -3.90 -17.25 -27.85
CA LEU A 459 -3.62 -16.46 -26.66
C LEU A 459 -4.90 -16.15 -25.85
N THR A 460 -6.01 -15.88 -26.55
CA THR A 460 -7.29 -15.58 -25.88
C THR A 460 -7.82 -16.79 -25.13
N ILE A 461 -7.73 -17.99 -25.72
CA ILE A 461 -8.14 -19.23 -25.05
C ILE A 461 -7.26 -19.44 -23.80
N GLU A 462 -5.95 -19.41 -23.95
CA GLU A 462 -4.98 -19.61 -22.85
C GLU A 462 -5.23 -18.68 -21.68
N LEU A 463 -5.29 -17.37 -21.95
CA LEU A 463 -5.45 -16.34 -20.89
C LEU A 463 -6.86 -16.38 -20.26
N THR A 464 -7.90 -16.73 -21.03
CA THR A 464 -9.25 -16.89 -20.51
C THR A 464 -9.36 -18.08 -19.57
N GLU A 465 -8.78 -19.23 -19.95
CA GLU A 465 -8.74 -20.41 -19.09
C GLU A 465 -7.95 -20.16 -17.80
N ARG A 466 -6.84 -19.40 -17.89
CA ARG A 466 -6.09 -18.99 -16.71
C ARG A 466 -6.93 -18.08 -15.82
N LEU A 467 -7.55 -17.05 -16.38
CA LEU A 467 -8.42 -16.16 -15.62
C LEU A 467 -9.56 -16.90 -14.92
N GLN A 468 -10.17 -17.89 -15.62
CA GLN A 468 -11.25 -18.72 -15.06
C GLN A 468 -10.77 -19.54 -13.86
N ARG A 469 -9.60 -20.17 -13.95
CA ARG A 469 -9.01 -20.92 -12.83
C ARG A 469 -8.74 -20.04 -11.62
N GLU A 470 -8.13 -18.88 -11.83
CA GLU A 470 -7.81 -17.94 -10.74
C GLU A 470 -9.09 -17.34 -10.14
N TYR A 471 -10.08 -17.00 -10.95
CA TYR A 471 -11.38 -16.55 -10.47
C TYR A 471 -12.03 -17.60 -9.57
N GLN A 472 -12.12 -18.85 -10.01
CA GLN A 472 -12.71 -19.93 -9.22
C GLN A 472 -11.94 -20.15 -7.90
N ASN A 473 -10.63 -20.15 -7.94
CA ASN A 473 -9.80 -20.25 -6.73
C ASN A 473 -10.14 -19.17 -5.69
N LEU A 474 -10.30 -17.92 -6.12
CA LEU A 474 -10.61 -16.81 -5.22
C LEU A 474 -12.05 -16.85 -4.69
N VAL A 475 -13.03 -17.13 -5.55
CA VAL A 475 -14.45 -17.11 -5.11
C VAL A 475 -14.82 -18.30 -4.23
N MET A 476 -14.13 -19.44 -4.37
CA MET A 476 -14.32 -20.60 -3.50
C MET A 476 -13.80 -20.35 -2.07
N ASP A 477 -12.82 -19.47 -1.90
CA ASP A 477 -12.27 -19.05 -0.59
C ASP A 477 -12.88 -17.71 -0.09
N SER A 478 -13.85 -17.16 -0.81
CA SER A 478 -14.52 -15.92 -0.45
C SER A 478 -15.39 -16.08 0.79
N HIS A 479 -15.34 -15.09 1.69
CA HIS A 479 -16.13 -15.08 2.93
C HIS A 479 -17.49 -14.40 2.72
N ALA A 480 -18.56 -15.00 3.24
CA ALA A 480 -19.90 -14.42 3.26
C ALA A 480 -20.27 -13.90 4.66
N TRP A 481 -20.82 -12.70 4.71
CA TRP A 481 -21.26 -12.00 5.93
C TRP A 481 -22.70 -12.32 6.33
#